data_1099faf6c00139bbfd41ec47bf2d5cf2
#
_entry.id   1099faf6c00139bbfd41ec47bf2d5cf2
#
_cell.length_a   1.000
_cell.length_b   1.000
_cell.length_c   1.000
_cell.angle_alpha   90.00
_cell.angle_beta   90.00
_cell.angle_gamma   90.00
#
_symmetry.space_group_name_H-M   'P 1'
#
loop_
_entity.id
_entity.type
_entity.pdbx_description
1 polymer ?
#
loop_
_entity_poly.entity_id
_entity_poly.type
_entity_poly.pdbx_seq_one_letter_code
_entity_poly.pdbx_strand_id
1 'polypeptide(L)'
;AATTFVLTLTAMASYVVHKAVLIPLGLEYLRTISFILVIAAVVQFTKMFIEKTSPLLYRVLGVFLPLITTNCAVLGVALQNAARDVNFTQASLYGFGAGAGFSLVLILFSAMRERLAVADIPVPFQGAAIAMITAGLMSLAFMGFAGLV
;
A
#
# COMPACT_ATOMS: atom_id res chain seq x y z
N ALA A 1 6.23 -8.18 3.76
CA ALA A 1 5.38 -8.91 4.73
C ALA A 1 4.42 -7.96 5.46
N ALA A 2 4.92 -6.93 6.15
CA ALA A 2 4.08 -5.99 6.89
C ALA A 2 3.09 -5.24 6.00
N THR A 3 3.53 -4.79 4.84
CA THR A 3 2.69 -4.06 3.88
C THR A 3 1.55 -4.94 3.34
N THR A 4 1.85 -6.20 3.02
CA THR A 4 0.85 -7.17 2.56
C THR A 4 -0.20 -7.43 3.64
N PHE A 5 0.24 -7.59 4.88
CA PHE A 5 -0.67 -7.77 6.02
C PHE A 5 -1.58 -6.56 6.22
N VAL A 6 -1.02 -5.36 6.21
CA VAL A 6 -1.78 -4.10 6.34
C VAL A 6 -2.77 -3.93 5.18
N LEU A 7 -2.34 -4.18 3.94
CA LEU A 7 -3.22 -4.09 2.76
C LEU A 7 -4.40 -5.05 2.84
N THR A 8 -4.16 -6.30 3.23
CA THR A 8 -5.22 -7.31 3.38
C THR A 8 -6.20 -6.90 4.49
N LEU A 9 -5.67 -6.52 5.64
CA LEU A 9 -6.49 -6.11 6.79
C LEU A 9 -7.31 -4.85 6.47
N THR A 10 -6.71 -3.88 5.79
CA THR A 10 -7.38 -2.65 5.34
C THR A 10 -8.47 -2.95 4.31
N ALA A 11 -8.21 -3.85 3.37
CA ALA A 11 -9.21 -4.26 2.38
C ALA A 11 -10.44 -4.90 3.05
N MET A 12 -10.23 -5.75 4.04
CA MET A 12 -11.30 -6.34 4.85
C MET A 12 -12.08 -5.29 5.64
N ALA A 13 -11.36 -4.42 6.37
CA ALA A 13 -11.97 -3.38 7.19
C ALA A 13 -12.75 -2.36 6.35
N SER A 14 -12.18 -1.93 5.23
CA SER A 14 -12.83 -0.99 4.31
C SER A 14 -14.11 -1.58 3.70
N TYR A 15 -14.10 -2.87 3.38
CA TYR A 15 -15.30 -3.57 2.90
C TYR A 15 -16.42 -3.56 3.93
N VAL A 16 -16.09 -3.92 5.19
CA VAL A 16 -17.06 -3.93 6.29
C VAL A 16 -17.64 -2.53 6.52
N VAL A 17 -16.78 -1.51 6.57
CA VAL A 17 -17.23 -0.12 6.78
C VAL A 17 -18.06 0.37 5.59
N HIS A 18 -17.67 0.07 4.37
CA HIS A 18 -18.44 0.44 3.18
C HIS A 18 -19.85 -0.13 3.23
N LYS A 19 -19.97 -1.42 3.52
CA LYS A 19 -21.26 -2.13 3.51
C LYS A 19 -22.12 -1.85 4.74
N ALA A 20 -21.50 -1.65 5.91
CA ALA A 20 -22.22 -1.48 7.17
C ALA A 20 -22.57 -0.01 7.47
N VAL A 21 -21.76 0.94 7.00
CA VAL A 21 -21.87 2.36 7.35
C VAL A 21 -22.22 3.23 6.15
N LEU A 22 -21.48 3.12 5.05
CA LEU A 22 -21.66 4.03 3.91
C LEU A 22 -22.95 3.79 3.15
N ILE A 23 -23.31 2.55 2.89
CA ILE A 23 -24.54 2.20 2.14
C ILE A 23 -25.80 2.60 2.91
N PRO A 24 -25.97 2.23 4.19
CA PRO A 24 -27.19 2.59 4.94
C PRO A 24 -27.35 4.09 5.19
N LEU A 25 -26.24 4.83 5.30
CA LEU A 25 -26.27 6.27 5.59
C LEU A 25 -26.29 7.15 4.35
N GLY A 26 -26.13 6.57 3.14
CA GLY A 26 -26.11 7.33 1.89
C GLY A 26 -24.97 8.32 1.73
N LEU A 27 -23.87 8.11 2.46
CA LEU A 27 -22.68 8.98 2.51
C LEU A 27 -21.61 8.56 1.49
N GLU A 28 -22.01 8.14 0.30
CA GLU A 28 -21.06 7.64 -0.71
C GLU A 28 -20.02 8.68 -1.14
N TYR A 29 -20.37 9.98 -1.13
CA TYR A 29 -19.43 11.04 -1.47
C TYR A 29 -18.34 11.27 -0.40
N LEU A 30 -18.53 10.81 0.83
CA LEU A 30 -17.52 10.80 1.91
C LEU A 30 -16.68 9.52 1.95
N ARG A 31 -16.79 8.67 0.93
CA ARG A 31 -16.09 7.39 0.82
C ARG A 31 -14.59 7.51 1.04
N THR A 32 -13.94 8.44 0.36
CA THR A 32 -12.49 8.64 0.43
C THR A 32 -12.05 9.04 1.84
N ILE A 33 -12.75 9.97 2.46
CA ILE A 33 -12.44 10.44 3.84
C ILE A 33 -12.62 9.30 4.84
N SER A 34 -13.72 8.55 4.72
CA SER A 34 -13.99 7.40 5.58
C SER A 34 -12.92 6.32 5.46
N PHE A 35 -12.47 6.04 4.24
CA PHE A 35 -11.41 5.05 4.01
C PHE A 35 -10.07 5.49 4.56
N ILE A 36 -9.70 6.76 4.42
CA ILE A 36 -8.49 7.31 5.03
C ILE A 36 -8.52 7.14 6.55
N LEU A 37 -9.66 7.43 7.17
CA LEU A 37 -9.83 7.28 8.61
C LEU A 37 -9.74 5.82 9.06
N VAL A 38 -10.36 4.89 8.30
CA VAL A 38 -10.26 3.45 8.55
C VAL A 38 -8.83 2.95 8.44
N ILE A 39 -8.12 3.38 7.38
CA ILE A 39 -6.71 3.02 7.18
C ILE A 39 -5.86 3.50 8.35
N ALA A 40 -6.04 4.74 8.78
CA ALA A 40 -5.33 5.29 9.94
C ALA A 40 -5.59 4.48 11.22
N ALA A 41 -6.85 4.12 11.48
CA ALA A 41 -7.23 3.31 12.63
C ALA A 41 -6.62 1.90 12.57
N VAL A 42 -6.67 1.23 11.42
CA VAL A 42 -6.11 -0.11 11.22
C VAL A 42 -4.59 -0.10 11.40
N VAL A 43 -3.90 0.89 10.85
CA VAL A 43 -2.44 1.00 10.99
C VAL A 43 -2.06 1.31 12.43
N GLN A 44 -2.81 2.17 13.11
CA GLN A 44 -2.57 2.46 14.52
C GLN A 44 -2.76 1.22 15.40
N PHE A 45 -3.81 0.45 15.13
CA PHE A 45 -4.06 -0.83 15.80
C PHE A 45 -2.92 -1.83 15.54
N THR A 46 -2.48 -1.96 14.29
CA THR A 46 -1.35 -2.82 13.89
C THR A 46 -0.06 -2.40 14.59
N LYS A 47 0.18 -1.09 14.70
CA LYS A 47 1.34 -0.53 15.42
C LYS A 47 1.33 -0.98 16.89
N MET A 48 0.22 -0.82 17.58
CA MET A 48 0.06 -1.22 18.99
C MET A 48 0.24 -2.73 19.15
N PHE A 49 -0.26 -3.52 18.20
CA PHE A 49 -0.12 -4.97 18.22
C PHE A 49 1.34 -5.40 18.04
N ILE A 50 2.06 -4.82 17.09
CA ILE A 50 3.48 -5.10 16.83
C ILE A 50 4.34 -4.66 18.02
N GLU A 51 4.04 -3.53 18.63
CA GLU A 51 4.77 -3.03 19.81
C GLU A 51 4.70 -4.01 20.99
N LYS A 52 3.54 -4.65 21.20
CA LYS A 52 3.35 -5.64 22.27
C LYS A 52 3.94 -7.01 21.93
N THR A 53 3.89 -7.42 20.67
CA THR A 53 4.28 -8.78 20.27
C THR A 53 5.78 -8.89 20.02
N SER A 54 6.42 -7.86 19.47
CA SER A 54 7.83 -7.91 19.11
C SER A 54 8.47 -6.52 19.15
N PRO A 55 9.06 -6.13 20.30
CA PRO A 55 9.69 -4.79 20.43
C PRO A 55 10.86 -4.61 19.47
N LEU A 56 11.55 -5.69 19.05
CA LEU A 56 12.62 -5.63 18.06
C LEU A 56 12.09 -5.26 16.67
N LEU A 57 10.98 -5.85 16.26
CA LEU A 57 10.30 -5.54 15.00
C LEU A 57 9.76 -4.11 15.00
N TYR A 58 9.27 -3.65 16.13
CA TYR A 58 8.82 -2.27 16.32
C TYR A 58 9.94 -1.25 16.12
N ARG A 59 11.15 -1.54 16.62
CA ARG A 59 12.33 -0.68 16.42
C ARG A 59 12.71 -0.55 14.94
N VAL A 60 12.62 -1.64 14.19
CA VAL A 60 12.97 -1.67 12.77
C VAL A 60 11.87 -1.07 11.90
N LEU A 61 10.60 -1.39 12.19
CA LEU A 61 9.45 -0.99 11.39
C LEU A 61 8.75 0.29 11.89
N GLY A 62 9.12 0.81 13.05
CA GLY A 62 8.44 1.95 13.67
C GLY A 62 8.48 3.24 12.85
N VAL A 63 9.54 3.44 12.07
CA VAL A 63 9.67 4.59 11.15
C VAL A 63 8.87 4.35 9.86
N PHE A 64 8.72 3.09 9.44
CA PHE A 64 8.03 2.73 8.19
C PHE A 64 6.51 2.60 8.34
N LEU A 65 6.00 2.41 9.54
CA LEU A 65 4.57 2.29 9.80
C LEU A 65 3.77 3.56 9.41
N PRO A 66 4.18 4.78 9.79
CA PRO A 66 3.54 6.00 9.30
C PRO A 66 3.61 6.14 7.78
N LEU A 67 4.68 5.67 7.17
CA LEU A 67 4.85 5.68 5.71
C LEU A 67 3.85 4.75 5.01
N ILE A 68 3.52 3.61 5.62
CA ILE A 68 2.49 2.69 5.12
C ILE A 68 1.10 3.33 5.22
N THR A 69 0.82 4.11 6.26
CA THR A 69 -0.46 4.81 6.45
C THR A 69 -0.73 5.84 5.35
N THR A 70 0.31 6.57 4.93
CA THR A 70 0.21 7.58 3.89
C THR A 70 0.34 7.01 2.48
N ASN A 71 0.47 5.70 2.35
CA ASN A 71 0.67 5.05 1.05
C ASN A 71 -0.64 5.01 0.26
N CYS A 72 -0.64 5.69 -0.89
CA CYS A 72 -1.80 5.75 -1.79
C CYS A 72 -2.20 4.38 -2.36
N ALA A 73 -1.31 3.38 -2.38
CA ALA A 73 -1.64 2.03 -2.79
C ALA A 73 -2.69 1.39 -1.88
N VAL A 74 -2.61 1.63 -0.57
CA VAL A 74 -3.57 1.14 0.41
C VAL A 74 -4.95 1.75 0.17
N LEU A 75 -5.00 3.07 -0.03
CA LEU A 75 -6.23 3.78 -0.36
C LEU A 75 -6.79 3.34 -1.72
N GLY A 76 -5.92 3.16 -2.72
CA GLY A 76 -6.29 2.70 -4.05
C GLY A 76 -6.98 1.35 -4.04
N VAL A 77 -6.46 0.40 -3.29
CA VAL A 77 -7.07 -0.94 -3.12
C VAL A 77 -8.45 -0.84 -2.46
N ALA A 78 -8.58 -0.02 -1.42
CA ALA A 78 -9.85 0.19 -0.74
C ALA A 78 -10.91 0.80 -1.68
N LEU A 79 -10.53 1.83 -2.44
CA LEU A 79 -11.42 2.48 -3.41
C LEU A 79 -11.82 1.55 -4.56
N GLN A 80 -10.88 0.75 -5.08
CA GLN A 80 -11.18 -0.22 -6.15
C GLN A 80 -12.12 -1.33 -5.67
N ASN A 81 -11.94 -1.82 -4.46
CA ASN A 81 -12.85 -2.80 -3.87
C ASN A 81 -14.27 -2.24 -3.71
N ALA A 82 -14.38 -0.98 -3.29
CA ALA A 82 -15.67 -0.31 -3.16
C ALA A 82 -16.35 -0.05 -4.52
N ALA A 83 -15.57 0.29 -5.55
CA ALA A 83 -16.09 0.58 -6.88
C ALA A 83 -16.58 -0.68 -7.64
N ARG A 84 -16.09 -1.86 -7.28
CA ARG A 84 -16.40 -3.12 -7.97
C ARG A 84 -17.53 -3.93 -7.33
N ASP A 85 -18.08 -3.50 -6.21
CA ASP A 85 -19.10 -4.24 -5.44
C ASP A 85 -18.74 -5.73 -5.22
N VAL A 86 -17.49 -5.98 -4.87
CA VAL A 86 -16.96 -7.34 -4.66
C VAL A 86 -17.47 -7.95 -3.35
N ASN A 87 -17.50 -9.29 -3.30
CA ASN A 87 -17.79 -10.02 -2.07
C ASN A 87 -16.60 -9.94 -1.09
N PHE A 88 -16.85 -10.20 0.19
CA PHE A 88 -15.81 -10.16 1.24
C PHE A 88 -14.59 -11.02 0.91
N THR A 89 -14.81 -12.23 0.40
CA THR A 89 -13.74 -13.15 0.00
C THR A 89 -12.91 -12.59 -1.15
N GLN A 90 -13.57 -11.99 -2.14
CA GLN A 90 -12.90 -11.35 -3.28
C GLN A 90 -12.11 -10.11 -2.84
N ALA A 91 -12.64 -9.29 -1.94
CA ALA A 91 -11.96 -8.13 -1.38
C ALA A 91 -10.68 -8.55 -0.64
N SER A 92 -10.75 -9.62 0.14
CA SER A 92 -9.58 -10.17 0.87
C SER A 92 -8.51 -10.70 -0.08
N LEU A 93 -8.92 -11.48 -1.09
CA LEU A 93 -8.00 -12.02 -2.10
C LEU A 93 -7.35 -10.90 -2.91
N TYR A 94 -8.12 -9.90 -3.28
CA TYR A 94 -7.62 -8.75 -4.02
C TYR A 94 -6.61 -7.94 -3.20
N GLY A 95 -6.90 -7.70 -1.92
CA GLY A 95 -5.98 -7.04 -0.99
C GLY A 95 -4.67 -7.81 -0.81
N PHE A 96 -4.76 -9.13 -0.68
CA PHE A 96 -3.58 -9.99 -0.59
C PHE A 96 -2.75 -9.98 -1.88
N GLY A 97 -3.40 -10.14 -3.03
CA GLY A 97 -2.74 -10.09 -4.34
C GLY A 97 -2.06 -8.76 -4.61
N ALA A 98 -2.73 -7.65 -4.31
CA ALA A 98 -2.18 -6.31 -4.44
C ALA A 98 -0.98 -6.11 -3.50
N GLY A 99 -1.05 -6.60 -2.27
CA GLY A 99 0.04 -6.55 -1.31
C GLY A 99 1.25 -7.37 -1.73
N ALA A 100 1.03 -8.56 -2.26
CA ALA A 100 2.10 -9.41 -2.79
C ALA A 100 2.77 -8.76 -4.01
N GLY A 101 1.99 -8.23 -4.95
CA GLY A 101 2.50 -7.50 -6.11
C GLY A 101 3.29 -6.26 -5.72
N PHE A 102 2.79 -5.48 -4.79
CA PHE A 102 3.49 -4.30 -4.26
C PHE A 102 4.83 -4.68 -3.58
N SER A 103 4.84 -5.75 -2.81
CA SER A 103 6.07 -6.25 -2.17
C SER A 103 7.10 -6.69 -3.19
N LEU A 104 6.67 -7.36 -4.25
CA LEU A 104 7.55 -7.78 -5.35
C LEU A 104 8.16 -6.58 -6.06
N VAL A 105 7.38 -5.56 -6.37
CA VAL A 105 7.86 -4.32 -6.99
C VAL A 105 8.87 -3.60 -6.09
N LEU A 106 8.63 -3.57 -4.78
CA LEU A 106 9.58 -2.98 -3.82
C LEU A 106 10.93 -3.73 -3.80
N ILE A 107 10.91 -5.05 -3.87
CA ILE A 107 12.13 -5.87 -3.93
C ILE A 107 12.91 -5.57 -5.22
N LEU A 108 12.22 -5.51 -6.36
CA LEU A 108 12.84 -5.16 -7.64
C LEU A 108 13.44 -3.76 -7.61
N PHE A 109 12.71 -2.80 -7.06
CA PHE A 109 13.18 -1.41 -6.93
C PHE A 109 14.41 -1.31 -6.02
N SER A 110 14.42 -2.04 -4.91
CA SER A 110 15.57 -2.12 -4.00
C SER A 110 16.81 -2.68 -4.70
N ALA A 111 16.65 -3.76 -5.46
CA ALA A 111 17.74 -4.35 -6.24
C ALA A 111 18.28 -3.39 -7.32
N MET A 112 17.41 -2.65 -7.97
CA MET A 112 17.83 -1.62 -8.93
C MET A 112 18.58 -0.48 -8.25
N ARG A 113 18.15 -0.04 -7.07
CA ARG A 113 18.85 0.99 -6.31
C ARG A 113 20.26 0.55 -5.89
N GLU A 114 20.44 -0.69 -5.50
CA GLU A 114 21.78 -1.23 -5.18
C GLU A 114 22.71 -1.20 -6.40
N ARG A 115 22.22 -1.54 -7.57
CA ARG A 115 23.00 -1.45 -8.81
C ARG A 115 23.36 -0.01 -9.17
N LEU A 116 22.43 0.91 -8.98
CA LEU A 116 22.64 2.33 -9.27
C LEU A 116 23.62 3.00 -8.30
N ALA A 117 23.72 2.50 -7.06
CA ALA A 117 24.68 2.99 -6.08
C ALA A 117 26.14 2.74 -6.48
N VAL A 118 26.40 1.70 -7.26
CA VAL A 118 27.73 1.32 -7.76
C VAL A 118 28.02 1.91 -9.15
N ALA A 119 26.99 2.38 -9.86
CA ALA A 119 27.12 2.92 -11.22
C ALA A 119 27.69 4.35 -11.19
N ASP A 120 28.48 4.69 -12.24
CA ASP A 120 28.98 6.04 -12.50
C ASP A 120 27.82 6.94 -12.93
N ILE A 121 27.22 7.63 -11.98
CA ILE A 121 26.13 8.56 -12.24
C ILE A 121 26.66 10.00 -12.13
N PRO A 122 26.29 10.91 -13.05
CA PRO A 122 26.64 12.31 -12.94
C PRO A 122 26.21 12.91 -11.58
N VAL A 123 27.07 13.74 -11.00
CA VAL A 123 26.85 14.33 -9.66
C VAL A 123 25.45 14.96 -9.46
N PRO A 124 24.85 15.68 -10.45
CA PRO A 124 23.50 16.24 -10.32
C PRO A 124 22.38 15.21 -10.15
N PHE A 125 22.59 13.98 -10.62
CA PHE A 125 21.58 12.90 -10.61
C PHE A 125 21.80 11.89 -9.49
N GLN A 126 22.82 12.05 -8.67
CA GLN A 126 23.07 11.14 -7.55
C GLN A 126 22.02 11.28 -6.44
N GLY A 127 21.75 10.18 -5.73
CA GLY A 127 20.85 10.14 -4.58
C GLY A 127 19.38 10.03 -4.96
N ALA A 128 18.53 10.91 -4.39
CA ALA A 128 17.08 10.86 -4.55
C ALA A 128 16.60 11.08 -6.00
N ALA A 129 17.32 11.88 -6.78
CA ALA A 129 16.95 12.19 -8.16
C ALA A 129 16.94 10.94 -9.05
N ILE A 130 18.01 10.13 -8.98
CA ILE A 130 18.08 8.89 -9.78
C ILE A 130 17.07 7.84 -9.29
N ALA A 131 16.78 7.80 -8.00
CA ALA A 131 15.76 6.92 -7.44
C ALA A 131 14.36 7.28 -7.97
N MET A 132 14.03 8.55 -8.08
CA MET A 132 12.77 9.03 -8.66
C MET A 132 12.66 8.73 -10.15
N ILE A 133 13.73 8.93 -10.92
CA ILE A 133 13.79 8.60 -12.35
C ILE A 133 13.57 7.09 -12.54
N THR A 134 14.23 6.26 -11.77
CA THR A 134 14.09 4.80 -11.81
C THR A 134 12.67 4.37 -11.47
N ALA A 135 12.07 4.96 -10.44
CA ALA A 135 10.67 4.70 -10.06
C ALA A 135 9.70 5.08 -11.19
N GLY A 136 9.93 6.22 -11.84
CA GLY A 136 9.12 6.67 -12.98
C GLY A 136 9.22 5.72 -14.17
N LEU A 137 10.42 5.28 -14.53
CA LEU A 137 10.64 4.33 -15.61
C LEU A 137 10.02 2.95 -15.30
N MET A 138 10.13 2.47 -14.08
CA MET A 138 9.45 1.24 -13.63
C MET A 138 7.92 1.38 -13.73
N SER A 139 7.38 2.50 -13.31
CA SER A 139 5.95 2.77 -13.40
C SER A 139 5.45 2.71 -14.84
N LEU A 140 6.18 3.33 -15.77
CA LEU A 140 5.86 3.28 -17.20
C LEU A 140 5.96 1.86 -17.77
N ALA A 141 6.96 1.09 -17.35
CA ALA A 141 7.10 -0.30 -17.77
C ALA A 141 5.92 -1.16 -17.30
N PHE A 142 5.48 -0.97 -16.06
CA PHE A 142 4.32 -1.69 -15.51
C PHE A 142 2.98 -1.21 -16.10
N MET A 143 2.88 0.03 -16.55
CA MET A 143 1.70 0.50 -17.29
C MET A 143 1.45 -0.27 -18.58
N GLY A 144 2.48 -0.82 -19.20
CA GLY A 144 2.34 -1.69 -20.35
C GLY A 144 1.53 -2.96 -20.09
N PHE A 145 1.48 -3.43 -18.83
CA PHE A 145 0.67 -4.59 -18.45
C PHE A 145 -0.80 -4.25 -18.20
N ALA A 146 -1.16 -3.00 -18.03
CA ALA A 146 -2.53 -2.58 -17.73
C ALA A 146 -3.52 -2.87 -18.87
N GLY A 147 -3.03 -3.03 -20.10
CA GLY A 147 -3.85 -3.37 -21.26
C GLY A 147 -3.96 -4.87 -21.56
N LEU A 148 -3.31 -5.73 -20.79
CA LEU A 148 -3.25 -7.18 -21.01
C LEU A 148 -4.28 -7.98 -20.21
N VAL A 149 -5.01 -7.33 -19.28
CA VAL A 149 -5.99 -7.98 -18.41
C VAL A 149 -7.39 -7.48 -18.66
#